data_056af55e9941f6809bdd6010ddeaa3c3
#
_entry.id   056af55e9941f6809bdd6010ddeaa3c3
#
_cell.length_a   1.000
_cell.length_b   1.000
_cell.length_c   1.000
_cell.angle_alpha   90.00
_cell.angle_beta   90.00
_cell.angle_gamma   90.00
#
_symmetry.space_group_name_H-M   'P 1'
#
loop_
_entity.id
_entity.type
_entity.pdbx_description
1 polymer ?
#
loop_
_entity_poly.entity_id
_entity_poly.type
_entity_poly.pdbx_seq_one_letter_code
_entity_poly.pdbx_strand_id
1 'polypeptide(L)'
;MNDSLEATMLVPHRRASFRSLIVILAAALVVAAAAPAFAQAAQAGPPQQPGSAAAPRQNPRAQVPMDADRARRLYVPADPQYQSVGTDFQRDIDARVATEARYAELCKGVVDFQKVSYRSRVGDLDIPAYVFQPLDNGPAKSRAAMVWVHGGVHGNWGITMFPFVKEAVERGYVIIAPDYRGSIGYGEAYHKEIDYGGYEVDDVISAAGHLASIPHVDPARIGIMGWSHGGYITLLSIFREKHPFAAGAAIVPVTNLIFRLSLKGPSYQWDFATQKRIQGLPFEKPEIYIERSPLYHVDKLQVPVLVHVSTNDTDVNYVEDQQIVDALRSRKPDLAETKTYVDPAPWGPSVGHSFSRRVDPKTLQRVDSPEQIDSWNRTWTFFEWNLRKR
;
A
#
# COMPACT_ATOMS: atom_id res chain seq x y z
N MET A 1 -67.98 -30.59 -16.28
CA MET A 1 -68.69 -29.44 -16.79
C MET A 1 -67.60 -28.39 -16.91
N ASN A 2 -67.02 -28.34 -18.08
CA ASN A 2 -67.01 -27.26 -19.11
C ASN A 2 -66.24 -26.02 -18.64
N ASP A 3 -65.41 -25.41 -19.37
CA ASP A 3 -64.85 -25.55 -20.74
C ASP A 3 -63.66 -24.60 -20.82
N SER A 4 -62.63 -25.07 -21.44
CA SER A 4 -61.74 -24.53 -22.43
C SER A 4 -61.91 -23.06 -22.84
N LEU A 5 -60.80 -22.33 -23.02
CA LEU A 5 -60.47 -21.76 -24.34
C LEU A 5 -59.01 -21.26 -24.38
N GLU A 6 -58.25 -21.96 -25.23
CA GLU A 6 -57.00 -21.54 -25.78
C GLU A 6 -57.13 -20.27 -26.64
N ALA A 7 -56.15 -19.43 -26.64
CA ALA A 7 -55.94 -18.48 -27.74
C ALA A 7 -54.46 -18.40 -28.05
N THR A 8 -54.06 -19.19 -29.02
CA THR A 8 -52.83 -19.12 -29.81
C THR A 8 -52.84 -17.85 -30.64
N MET A 9 -51.79 -17.02 -30.59
CA MET A 9 -51.51 -16.06 -31.62
C MET A 9 -50.11 -16.19 -32.15
N LEU A 10 -50.08 -16.43 -33.45
CA LEU A 10 -48.98 -16.68 -34.36
C LEU A 10 -48.06 -15.44 -34.53
N VAL A 11 -46.79 -15.74 -34.62
CA VAL A 11 -45.70 -14.88 -35.15
C VAL A 11 -45.79 -14.89 -36.69
N PRO A 12 -45.52 -13.78 -37.38
CA PRO A 12 -45.00 -13.87 -38.71
C PRO A 12 -43.55 -13.46 -38.83
N HIS A 13 -42.76 -14.43 -39.24
CA HIS A 13 -41.45 -14.19 -39.86
C HIS A 13 -41.56 -13.29 -41.11
N ARG A 14 -40.76 -12.23 -41.17
CA ARG A 14 -40.34 -11.66 -42.44
C ARG A 14 -38.84 -11.71 -42.55
N ARG A 15 -38.40 -12.61 -43.42
CA ARG A 15 -37.10 -12.58 -44.11
C ARG A 15 -37.09 -11.44 -45.12
N ALA A 16 -36.12 -10.59 -45.08
CA ALA A 16 -35.74 -9.76 -46.25
C ALA A 16 -34.23 -9.95 -46.47
N SER A 17 -33.94 -10.67 -47.52
CA SER A 17 -32.63 -10.77 -48.15
C SER A 17 -32.39 -9.51 -48.97
N PHE A 18 -31.26 -8.85 -48.79
CA PHE A 18 -30.71 -7.93 -49.80
C PHE A 18 -29.24 -8.30 -50.07
N ARG A 19 -29.06 -8.83 -51.27
CA ARG A 19 -27.80 -8.88 -52.01
C ARG A 19 -27.56 -7.50 -52.59
N SER A 20 -26.35 -7.01 -52.57
CA SER A 20 -25.70 -6.14 -53.55
C SER A 20 -24.42 -5.58 -52.94
N LEU A 21 -23.42 -5.71 -53.45
CA LEU A 21 -22.60 -5.45 -54.66
C LEU A 21 -21.25 -4.95 -54.19
N ILE A 22 -20.27 -5.80 -54.40
CA ILE A 22 -18.85 -5.45 -54.28
C ILE A 22 -18.52 -4.57 -55.48
N VAL A 23 -17.99 -3.37 -55.19
CA VAL A 23 -17.24 -2.60 -56.21
C VAL A 23 -15.85 -2.37 -55.65
N ILE A 24 -14.91 -3.10 -56.24
CA ILE A 24 -13.47 -2.89 -56.10
C ILE A 24 -13.10 -1.74 -57.02
N LEU A 25 -12.60 -0.64 -56.45
CA LEU A 25 -11.84 0.36 -57.22
C LEU A 25 -10.44 0.45 -56.65
N ALA A 26 -9.50 -0.18 -57.31
CA ALA A 26 -8.09 0.01 -57.09
C ALA A 26 -7.68 1.34 -57.75
N ALA A 27 -7.27 2.31 -56.97
CA ALA A 27 -6.55 3.48 -57.45
C ALA A 27 -5.18 3.48 -56.79
N ALA A 28 -4.18 3.05 -57.54
CA ALA A 28 -2.78 3.21 -57.20
C ALA A 28 -2.40 4.69 -57.36
N LEU A 29 -2.15 5.38 -56.25
CA LEU A 29 -1.49 6.69 -56.28
C LEU A 29 -0.08 6.53 -55.71
N VAL A 30 0.90 6.59 -56.61
CA VAL A 30 2.31 6.75 -56.27
C VAL A 30 2.50 8.18 -55.82
N VAL A 31 2.67 8.40 -54.50
CA VAL A 31 3.14 9.68 -53.99
C VAL A 31 4.61 9.52 -53.62
N ALA A 32 5.45 10.16 -54.40
CA ALA A 32 6.86 10.31 -54.08
C ALA A 32 7.01 11.14 -52.81
N ALA A 33 7.53 10.53 -51.76
CA ALA A 33 7.85 11.24 -50.54
C ALA A 33 9.13 12.07 -50.73
N ALA A 34 8.97 13.37 -50.86
CA ALA A 34 10.05 14.33 -50.67
C ALA A 34 10.19 14.59 -49.18
N ALA A 35 11.25 14.10 -48.57
CA ALA A 35 11.63 14.45 -47.21
C ALA A 35 12.15 15.89 -47.19
N PRO A 36 11.68 16.77 -46.28
CA PRO A 36 12.32 18.05 -46.08
C PRO A 36 13.60 17.83 -45.28
N ALA A 37 14.75 18.16 -45.88
CA ALA A 37 16.00 18.31 -45.20
C ALA A 37 15.88 19.51 -44.25
N PHE A 38 15.82 19.26 -42.95
CA PHE A 38 16.01 20.30 -41.95
C PHE A 38 17.49 20.68 -41.95
N ALA A 39 17.79 21.83 -42.56
CA ALA A 39 19.06 22.50 -42.42
C ALA A 39 19.18 22.96 -40.93
N GLN A 40 20.07 22.31 -40.19
CA GLN A 40 20.52 22.81 -38.91
C GLN A 40 21.31 24.11 -39.10
N ALA A 41 20.65 25.24 -38.85
CA ALA A 41 21.35 26.50 -38.70
C ALA A 41 22.11 26.43 -37.37
N ALA A 42 23.43 26.28 -37.47
CA ALA A 42 24.32 26.45 -36.35
C ALA A 42 24.25 27.92 -35.85
N GLN A 43 23.53 28.18 -34.77
CA GLN A 43 23.65 29.42 -34.05
C GLN A 43 24.95 29.35 -33.24
N ALA A 44 25.94 30.09 -33.67
CA ALA A 44 27.13 30.35 -32.88
C ALA A 44 26.75 31.14 -31.64
N GLY A 45 26.83 30.50 -30.48
CA GLY A 45 26.71 31.17 -29.18
C GLY A 45 27.91 32.11 -28.92
N PRO A 46 27.74 33.10 -28.03
CA PRO A 46 28.81 34.03 -27.70
C PRO A 46 30.03 33.30 -27.14
N PRO A 47 31.26 33.83 -27.32
CA PRO A 47 32.49 33.21 -26.87
C PRO A 47 32.48 33.02 -25.34
N GLN A 48 32.58 31.78 -24.90
CA GLN A 48 32.73 31.43 -23.50
C GLN A 48 34.11 31.91 -23.02
N GLN A 49 34.12 32.70 -21.98
CA GLN A 49 35.34 33.02 -21.24
C GLN A 49 35.90 31.71 -20.64
N PRO A 50 37.25 31.58 -20.54
CA PRO A 50 37.84 30.42 -19.90
C PRO A 50 37.57 30.49 -18.38
N GLY A 51 36.42 29.97 -17.99
CA GLY A 51 36.10 29.76 -16.60
C GLY A 51 36.87 28.54 -16.08
N SER A 52 37.47 28.67 -14.94
CA SER A 52 38.15 27.63 -14.19
C SER A 52 37.34 26.34 -14.24
N ALA A 53 37.96 25.27 -14.72
CA ALA A 53 37.38 23.94 -14.70
C ALA A 53 37.01 23.60 -13.23
N ALA A 54 35.74 23.74 -12.89
CA ALA A 54 35.25 23.21 -11.63
C ALA A 54 35.53 21.70 -11.64
N ALA A 55 36.23 21.22 -10.62
CA ALA A 55 36.48 19.81 -10.45
C ALA A 55 35.17 19.07 -10.64
N PRO A 56 35.13 17.95 -11.39
CA PRO A 56 33.90 17.22 -11.62
C PRO A 56 33.29 16.88 -10.24
N ARG A 57 32.07 17.36 -9.99
CA ARG A 57 31.33 16.97 -8.77
C ARG A 57 31.24 15.46 -8.81
N GLN A 58 32.00 14.81 -7.95
CA GLN A 58 31.89 13.37 -7.78
C GLN A 58 30.42 13.11 -7.41
N ASN A 59 29.71 12.43 -8.31
CA ASN A 59 28.40 11.91 -8.01
C ASN A 59 28.59 10.93 -6.84
N PRO A 60 28.09 11.20 -5.64
CA PRO A 60 28.26 10.29 -4.50
C PRO A 60 27.59 8.92 -4.76
N ARG A 61 26.86 8.80 -5.87
CA ARG A 61 26.31 7.56 -6.42
C ARG A 61 27.02 7.10 -7.69
N ALA A 62 28.25 7.57 -7.96
CA ALA A 62 29.02 7.04 -9.07
C ALA A 62 29.15 5.51 -8.85
N GLN A 63 28.53 4.75 -9.72
CA GLN A 63 28.59 3.31 -9.68
C GLN A 63 30.04 2.89 -9.84
N VAL A 64 30.63 2.35 -8.80
CA VAL A 64 31.92 1.69 -8.91
C VAL A 64 31.71 0.50 -9.86
N PRO A 65 32.61 0.29 -10.84
CA PRO A 65 32.49 -0.82 -11.79
C PRO A 65 32.22 -2.14 -11.04
N MET A 66 31.20 -2.86 -11.49
CA MET A 66 30.79 -4.11 -10.88
C MET A 66 31.64 -5.25 -11.44
N ASP A 67 32.54 -5.79 -10.63
CA ASP A 67 33.16 -7.07 -10.89
C ASP A 67 32.36 -8.24 -10.25
N ALA A 68 32.70 -9.48 -10.57
CA ALA A 68 31.96 -10.65 -10.11
C ALA A 68 32.03 -10.82 -8.57
N ASP A 69 33.15 -10.45 -7.94
CA ASP A 69 33.31 -10.54 -6.49
C ASP A 69 32.55 -9.41 -5.78
N ARG A 70 32.49 -8.24 -6.41
CA ARG A 70 31.66 -7.16 -5.94
C ARG A 70 30.18 -7.48 -6.09
N ALA A 71 29.76 -8.09 -7.21
CA ALA A 71 28.39 -8.53 -7.39
C ALA A 71 27.96 -9.53 -6.29
N ARG A 72 28.80 -10.48 -5.95
CA ARG A 72 28.54 -11.41 -4.84
C ARG A 72 28.44 -10.70 -3.50
N ARG A 73 29.27 -9.67 -3.26
CA ARG A 73 29.25 -8.88 -2.02
C ARG A 73 28.07 -7.91 -1.94
N LEU A 74 27.53 -7.49 -3.08
CA LEU A 74 26.32 -6.65 -3.13
C LEU A 74 25.08 -7.38 -2.60
N TYR A 75 25.08 -8.68 -2.67
CA TYR A 75 23.89 -9.46 -2.38
C TYR A 75 23.82 -10.00 -0.94
N VAL A 76 24.93 -10.15 -0.24
CA VAL A 76 24.99 -10.45 1.20
C VAL A 76 26.26 -9.82 1.77
N PRO A 77 26.47 -8.51 1.60
CA PRO A 77 27.73 -7.95 2.04
C PRO A 77 27.75 -7.80 3.55
N ALA A 78 28.78 -8.35 4.14
CA ALA A 78 29.26 -7.87 5.42
C ALA A 78 29.88 -6.45 5.31
N ASP A 79 29.71 -5.80 4.16
CA ASP A 79 30.28 -4.48 3.87
C ASP A 79 29.48 -3.38 4.58
N PRO A 80 30.05 -2.64 5.53
CA PRO A 80 29.34 -1.62 6.30
C PRO A 80 28.69 -0.51 5.45
N GLN A 81 29.18 -0.28 4.22
CA GLN A 81 28.59 0.74 3.35
C GLN A 81 27.17 0.44 2.88
N TYR A 82 26.73 -0.82 2.98
CA TYR A 82 25.39 -1.27 2.62
C TYR A 82 24.51 -1.56 3.83
N GLN A 83 25.09 -1.55 5.03
CA GLN A 83 24.29 -1.59 6.24
C GLN A 83 23.54 -0.26 6.38
N SER A 84 22.38 -0.28 6.99
CA SER A 84 21.68 0.93 7.40
C SER A 84 22.54 1.65 8.43
N VAL A 85 23.49 2.44 7.94
CA VAL A 85 24.44 3.18 8.77
C VAL A 85 23.68 4.29 9.47
N GLY A 86 23.59 4.22 10.78
CA GLY A 86 23.24 5.36 11.62
C GLY A 86 21.80 5.41 12.09
N THR A 87 21.13 4.29 12.35
CA THR A 87 19.89 4.35 13.14
C THR A 87 20.23 4.78 14.56
N ASP A 88 19.80 5.98 14.92
CA ASP A 88 19.89 6.47 16.29
C ASP A 88 18.68 5.98 17.07
N PHE A 89 18.82 4.79 17.63
CA PHE A 89 17.73 4.13 18.37
C PHE A 89 17.26 4.93 19.59
N GLN A 90 18.15 5.70 20.22
CA GLN A 90 17.74 6.52 21.37
C GLN A 90 16.89 7.70 20.89
N ARG A 91 17.28 8.37 19.85
CA ARG A 91 16.46 9.45 19.23
C ARG A 91 15.09 8.93 18.81
N ASP A 92 15.02 7.74 18.25
CA ASP A 92 13.75 7.15 17.83
C ASP A 92 12.86 6.78 19.03
N ILE A 93 13.44 6.32 20.15
CA ILE A 93 12.73 6.11 21.42
C ILE A 93 12.18 7.44 21.95
N ASP A 94 13.01 8.49 21.98
CA ASP A 94 12.63 9.81 22.48
C ASP A 94 11.51 10.42 21.61
N ALA A 95 11.61 10.28 20.29
CA ALA A 95 10.58 10.73 19.33
C ALA A 95 9.24 10.00 19.52
N ARG A 96 9.28 8.68 19.79
CA ARG A 96 8.08 7.91 20.11
C ARG A 96 7.44 8.38 21.43
N VAL A 97 8.23 8.57 22.48
CA VAL A 97 7.73 9.08 23.77
C VAL A 97 7.08 10.46 23.61
N ALA A 98 7.71 11.34 22.81
CA ALA A 98 7.14 12.66 22.51
C ALA A 98 5.81 12.54 21.72
N THR A 99 5.74 11.62 20.77
CA THR A 99 4.52 11.33 20.01
C THR A 99 3.40 10.84 20.92
N GLU A 100 3.69 9.93 21.83
CA GLU A 100 2.72 9.41 22.80
C GLU A 100 2.18 10.51 23.73
N ALA A 101 3.05 11.38 24.23
CA ALA A 101 2.64 12.54 25.05
C ALA A 101 1.72 13.47 24.23
N ARG A 102 2.05 13.69 22.97
CA ARG A 102 1.23 14.52 22.08
C ARG A 102 -0.13 13.87 21.75
N TYR A 103 -0.21 12.57 21.58
CA TYR A 103 -1.48 11.85 21.46
C TYR A 103 -2.33 12.00 22.71
N ALA A 104 -1.76 11.81 23.90
CA ALA A 104 -2.47 11.97 25.17
C ALA A 104 -3.09 13.37 25.33
N GLU A 105 -2.38 14.41 24.87
CA GLU A 105 -2.87 15.80 24.87
C GLU A 105 -4.02 15.99 23.85
N LEU A 106 -3.82 15.57 22.58
CA LEU A 106 -4.77 15.78 21.50
C LEU A 106 -6.06 14.97 21.67
N CYS A 107 -5.97 13.79 22.27
CA CYS A 107 -7.11 12.92 22.52
C CYS A 107 -7.95 13.35 23.71
N LYS A 108 -7.42 14.21 24.60
CA LYS A 108 -8.11 14.60 25.84
C LYS A 108 -9.49 15.18 25.57
N GLY A 109 -10.53 14.49 26.06
CA GLY A 109 -11.93 14.90 25.91
C GLY A 109 -12.54 14.68 24.53
N VAL A 110 -11.84 14.06 23.60
CA VAL A 110 -12.35 13.77 22.23
C VAL A 110 -12.21 12.30 21.82
N VAL A 111 -11.17 11.62 22.28
CA VAL A 111 -10.88 10.21 21.97
C VAL A 111 -10.37 9.54 23.23
N ASP A 112 -10.85 8.36 23.55
CA ASP A 112 -10.20 7.51 24.55
C ASP A 112 -8.97 6.84 23.90
N PHE A 113 -7.80 7.26 24.37
CA PHE A 113 -6.49 6.84 23.89
C PHE A 113 -5.80 5.96 24.92
N GLN A 114 -5.44 4.75 24.51
CA GLN A 114 -4.78 3.80 25.38
C GLN A 114 -3.52 3.23 24.72
N LYS A 115 -2.46 3.08 25.52
CA LYS A 115 -1.28 2.30 25.16
C LYS A 115 -1.50 0.87 25.66
N VAL A 116 -1.39 -0.07 24.75
CA VAL A 116 -1.59 -1.49 25.05
C VAL A 116 -0.41 -2.32 24.53
N SER A 117 -0.35 -3.54 25.01
CA SER A 117 0.52 -4.57 24.45
C SER A 117 -0.26 -5.87 24.37
N TYR A 118 -0.03 -6.65 23.34
CA TYR A 118 -0.63 -7.95 23.18
C TYR A 118 0.41 -8.97 22.67
N ARG A 119 0.21 -10.23 23.01
CA ARG A 119 1.09 -11.31 22.58
C ARG A 119 0.84 -11.64 21.10
N SER A 120 1.92 -11.63 20.30
CA SER A 120 1.87 -12.20 18.95
C SER A 120 1.61 -13.70 19.02
N ARG A 121 0.85 -14.21 18.06
CA ARG A 121 0.60 -15.65 17.94
C ARG A 121 1.83 -16.45 17.48
N VAL A 122 2.91 -15.75 17.09
CA VAL A 122 4.17 -16.34 16.63
C VAL A 122 5.39 -15.63 17.23
N GLY A 123 6.45 -16.40 17.49
CA GLY A 123 7.76 -15.86 17.88
C GLY A 123 7.82 -15.31 19.30
N ASP A 124 6.85 -15.60 20.15
CA ASP A 124 6.83 -15.23 21.59
C ASP A 124 7.18 -13.76 21.88
N LEU A 125 6.59 -12.83 21.09
CA LEU A 125 6.88 -11.40 21.17
C LEU A 125 5.65 -10.62 21.60
N ASP A 126 5.83 -9.66 22.51
CA ASP A 126 4.81 -8.68 22.87
C ASP A 126 4.84 -7.52 21.87
N ILE A 127 3.69 -7.23 21.31
CA ILE A 127 3.52 -6.18 20.28
C ILE A 127 2.91 -4.95 20.93
N PRO A 128 3.63 -3.81 20.98
CA PRO A 128 3.06 -2.55 21.43
C PRO A 128 2.06 -2.02 20.42
N ALA A 129 1.00 -1.39 20.90
CA ALA A 129 -0.03 -0.79 20.05
C ALA A 129 -0.72 0.37 20.75
N TYR A 130 -1.43 1.16 19.98
CA TYR A 130 -2.33 2.19 20.47
C TYR A 130 -3.77 1.80 20.16
N VAL A 131 -4.66 1.96 21.15
CA VAL A 131 -6.11 1.84 20.95
C VAL A 131 -6.71 3.23 21.01
N PHE A 132 -7.53 3.55 20.02
CA PHE A 132 -8.31 4.79 19.94
C PHE A 132 -9.78 4.40 19.83
N GLN A 133 -10.62 4.94 20.71
CA GLN A 133 -12.03 4.60 20.73
C GLN A 133 -12.90 5.78 21.18
N PRO A 134 -14.21 5.75 20.90
CA PRO A 134 -15.12 6.76 21.40
C PRO A 134 -15.10 6.82 22.93
N LEU A 135 -15.31 8.02 23.50
CA LEU A 135 -15.42 8.21 24.94
C LEU A 135 -16.63 7.46 25.52
N ASP A 136 -17.70 7.34 24.73
CA ASP A 136 -18.84 6.45 25.04
C ASP A 136 -18.64 5.11 24.36
N ASN A 137 -18.40 4.08 25.13
CA ASN A 137 -18.17 2.73 24.65
C ASN A 137 -19.43 2.09 24.04
N GLY A 138 -20.62 2.52 24.44
CA GLY A 138 -21.89 1.91 24.01
C GLY A 138 -22.13 0.49 24.54
N PRO A 139 -23.20 -0.18 24.08
CA PRO A 139 -23.50 -1.56 24.48
C PRO A 139 -22.47 -2.58 24.04
N ALA A 140 -22.49 -3.75 24.67
CA ALA A 140 -21.64 -4.88 24.27
C ALA A 140 -21.86 -5.24 22.78
N LYS A 141 -20.78 -5.50 22.06
CA LYS A 141 -20.75 -5.87 20.64
C LYS A 141 -21.52 -4.90 19.72
N SER A 142 -21.50 -3.61 20.05
CA SER A 142 -22.20 -2.59 19.25
C SER A 142 -21.30 -1.91 18.21
N ARG A 143 -19.99 -1.93 18.41
CA ARG A 143 -19.03 -1.20 17.61
C ARG A 143 -18.31 -2.06 16.61
N ALA A 144 -18.17 -1.57 15.38
CA ALA A 144 -17.18 -2.10 14.43
C ALA A 144 -15.77 -1.61 14.85
N ALA A 145 -14.76 -2.36 14.44
CA ALA A 145 -13.38 -2.02 14.76
C ALA A 145 -12.45 -2.19 13.55
N MET A 146 -11.29 -1.57 13.60
CA MET A 146 -10.28 -1.69 12.55
C MET A 146 -8.89 -1.88 13.14
N VAL A 147 -8.14 -2.81 12.57
CA VAL A 147 -6.69 -2.85 12.71
C VAL A 147 -6.12 -1.93 11.65
N TRP A 148 -5.38 -0.92 12.07
CA TRP A 148 -4.85 0.09 11.18
C TRP A 148 -3.32 0.06 11.19
N VAL A 149 -2.74 -0.38 10.06
CA VAL A 149 -1.34 -0.76 9.95
C VAL A 149 -0.52 0.39 9.37
N HIS A 150 0.53 0.81 10.06
CA HIS A 150 1.43 1.86 9.57
C HIS A 150 2.27 1.40 8.38
N GLY A 151 2.73 2.36 7.58
CA GLY A 151 3.66 2.15 6.48
C GLY A 151 5.13 2.17 6.91
N GLY A 152 6.02 1.96 5.94
CA GLY A 152 7.45 1.84 6.18
C GLY A 152 7.80 0.51 6.82
N VAL A 153 8.92 -0.13 6.43
CA VAL A 153 9.33 -1.41 7.03
C VAL A 153 9.62 -1.19 8.51
N HIS A 154 10.41 -0.16 8.79
CA HIS A 154 10.78 0.29 10.12
C HIS A 154 10.07 1.61 10.49
N GLY A 155 8.79 1.71 10.17
CA GLY A 155 7.97 2.84 10.61
C GLY A 155 7.51 2.70 12.07
N ASN A 156 6.64 3.61 12.46
CA ASN A 156 5.84 3.53 13.67
C ASN A 156 4.54 4.33 13.47
N TRP A 157 3.66 4.28 14.44
CA TRP A 157 2.41 5.02 14.41
C TRP A 157 2.63 6.50 14.76
N GLY A 158 2.77 7.35 13.74
CA GLY A 158 3.13 8.75 13.88
C GLY A 158 1.94 9.70 14.11
N ILE A 159 2.23 10.87 14.69
CA ILE A 159 1.22 11.88 15.08
C ILE A 159 0.41 12.45 13.90
N THR A 160 0.95 12.43 12.70
CA THR A 160 0.24 12.88 11.48
C THR A 160 -0.98 12.04 11.12
N MET A 161 -1.12 10.87 11.74
CA MET A 161 -2.32 10.02 11.58
C MET A 161 -3.50 10.48 12.43
N PHE A 162 -3.29 11.37 13.41
CA PHE A 162 -4.33 11.80 14.35
C PHE A 162 -5.61 12.32 13.68
N PRO A 163 -5.58 13.20 12.64
CA PRO A 163 -6.81 13.71 12.04
C PRO A 163 -7.69 12.60 11.45
N PHE A 164 -7.07 11.57 10.88
CA PHE A 164 -7.78 10.44 10.27
C PHE A 164 -8.31 9.47 11.32
N VAL A 165 -7.53 9.21 12.37
CA VAL A 165 -7.95 8.39 13.51
C VAL A 165 -9.11 9.05 14.24
N LYS A 166 -9.05 10.37 14.46
CA LYS A 166 -10.13 11.14 15.07
C LYS A 166 -11.43 10.99 14.28
N GLU A 167 -11.37 11.14 12.94
CA GLU A 167 -12.52 10.93 12.06
C GLU A 167 -13.07 9.50 12.17
N ALA A 168 -12.20 8.48 12.20
CA ALA A 168 -12.63 7.09 12.37
C ALA A 168 -13.39 6.87 13.68
N VAL A 169 -12.87 7.44 14.78
CA VAL A 169 -13.51 7.36 16.11
C VAL A 169 -14.84 8.12 16.15
N GLU A 170 -14.92 9.29 15.52
CA GLU A 170 -16.17 10.07 15.36
C GLU A 170 -17.23 9.30 14.55
N ARG A 171 -16.81 8.45 13.61
CA ARG A 171 -17.69 7.51 12.89
C ARG A 171 -18.07 6.28 13.73
N GLY A 172 -17.57 6.18 14.95
CA GLY A 172 -17.90 5.12 15.92
C GLY A 172 -17.03 3.87 15.84
N TYR A 173 -15.93 3.88 15.10
CA TYR A 173 -15.00 2.76 15.05
C TYR A 173 -14.09 2.73 16.29
N VAL A 174 -13.73 1.52 16.70
CA VAL A 174 -12.60 1.27 17.61
C VAL A 174 -11.38 0.91 16.77
N ILE A 175 -10.28 1.63 16.96
CA ILE A 175 -9.06 1.45 16.17
C ILE A 175 -7.97 0.85 17.06
N ILE A 176 -7.29 -0.18 16.57
CA ILE A 176 -5.99 -0.58 17.10
C ILE A 176 -4.91 -0.32 16.05
N ALA A 177 -3.86 0.36 16.46
CA ALA A 177 -2.71 0.71 15.65
C ALA A 177 -1.47 -0.01 16.19
N PRO A 178 -1.14 -1.21 15.69
CA PRO A 178 0.04 -1.95 16.14
C PRO A 178 1.32 -1.36 15.57
N ASP A 179 2.33 -1.22 16.42
CA ASP A 179 3.72 -1.09 16.01
C ASP A 179 4.32 -2.51 15.95
N TYR A 180 4.06 -3.20 14.82
CA TYR A 180 4.49 -4.59 14.61
C TYR A 180 6.01 -4.74 14.74
N ARG A 181 6.50 -6.00 14.87
CA ARG A 181 7.94 -6.28 14.97
C ARG A 181 8.74 -5.54 13.91
N GLY A 182 9.89 -5.00 14.29
CA GLY A 182 10.73 -4.20 13.42
C GLY A 182 10.40 -2.71 13.41
N SER A 183 9.31 -2.26 14.06
CA SER A 183 8.99 -0.83 14.20
C SER A 183 10.06 -0.09 15.01
N ILE A 184 10.31 1.18 14.64
CA ILE A 184 11.24 2.06 15.36
C ILE A 184 10.64 2.60 16.67
N GLY A 185 11.52 3.07 17.57
CA GLY A 185 11.12 3.64 18.85
C GLY A 185 11.07 2.62 20.00
N TYR A 186 11.46 1.36 19.75
CA TYR A 186 11.47 0.28 20.75
C TYR A 186 12.87 -0.33 20.94
N GLY A 187 13.89 0.32 20.39
CA GLY A 187 15.29 -0.10 20.49
C GLY A 187 15.72 -1.10 19.43
N GLU A 188 17.02 -1.37 19.41
CA GLU A 188 17.68 -2.18 18.37
C GLU A 188 17.16 -3.62 18.33
N ALA A 189 16.93 -4.23 19.48
CA ALA A 189 16.47 -5.63 19.57
C ALA A 189 15.10 -5.80 18.89
N TYR A 190 14.17 -4.88 19.14
CA TYR A 190 12.85 -4.91 18.49
C TYR A 190 12.93 -4.62 16.99
N HIS A 191 13.75 -3.65 16.60
CA HIS A 191 14.02 -3.32 15.20
C HIS A 191 14.53 -4.53 14.39
N LYS A 192 15.43 -5.32 14.97
CA LYS A 192 16.00 -6.53 14.32
C LYS A 192 15.02 -7.70 14.22
N GLU A 193 13.87 -7.66 14.88
CA GLU A 193 12.85 -8.72 14.79
C GLU A 193 12.03 -8.66 13.50
N ILE A 194 12.24 -7.65 12.64
CA ILE A 194 11.56 -7.55 11.35
C ILE A 194 11.61 -8.87 10.56
N ASP A 195 10.50 -9.22 9.96
CA ASP A 195 10.37 -10.38 9.09
C ASP A 195 9.41 -10.03 7.95
N TYR A 196 9.95 -9.36 6.94
CA TYR A 196 9.21 -8.73 5.86
C TYR A 196 8.24 -9.69 5.16
N GLY A 197 6.93 -9.52 5.37
CA GLY A 197 5.85 -10.37 4.86
C GLY A 197 5.72 -11.73 5.56
N GLY A 198 6.44 -11.91 6.67
CA GLY A 198 6.36 -13.11 7.49
C GLY A 198 5.61 -12.88 8.81
N TYR A 199 6.33 -12.95 9.92
CA TYR A 199 5.77 -12.89 11.27
C TYR A 199 5.13 -11.53 11.62
N GLU A 200 5.51 -10.43 10.96
CA GLU A 200 4.84 -9.13 11.15
C GLU A 200 3.37 -9.16 10.72
N VAL A 201 3.03 -10.01 9.72
CA VAL A 201 1.63 -10.24 9.32
C VAL A 201 0.86 -10.93 10.44
N ASP A 202 1.51 -11.86 11.12
CA ASP A 202 0.93 -12.57 12.27
C ASP A 202 0.76 -11.66 13.50
N ASP A 203 1.67 -10.69 13.70
CA ASP A 203 1.52 -9.65 14.72
C ASP A 203 0.25 -8.84 14.50
N VAL A 204 0.04 -8.40 13.26
CA VAL A 204 -1.13 -7.59 12.87
C VAL A 204 -2.44 -8.40 12.96
N ILE A 205 -2.43 -9.67 12.55
CA ILE A 205 -3.61 -10.55 12.74
C ILE A 205 -3.91 -10.73 14.24
N SER A 206 -2.88 -10.81 15.09
CA SER A 206 -3.05 -10.93 16.54
C SER A 206 -3.71 -9.69 17.18
N ALA A 207 -3.52 -8.50 16.59
CA ALA A 207 -4.20 -7.28 17.01
C ALA A 207 -5.72 -7.39 16.96
N ALA A 208 -6.26 -8.10 15.98
CA ALA A 208 -7.70 -8.34 15.90
C ALA A 208 -8.23 -9.18 17.07
N GLY A 209 -7.41 -10.10 17.60
CA GLY A 209 -7.72 -10.84 18.83
C GLY A 209 -7.85 -9.91 20.05
N HIS A 210 -6.96 -8.92 20.16
CA HIS A 210 -7.06 -7.89 21.18
C HIS A 210 -8.34 -7.04 21.03
N LEU A 211 -8.66 -6.59 19.81
CA LEU A 211 -9.93 -5.88 19.55
C LEU A 211 -11.15 -6.72 19.95
N ALA A 212 -11.16 -8.00 19.60
CA ALA A 212 -12.26 -8.92 19.91
C ALA A 212 -12.44 -9.13 21.44
N SER A 213 -11.43 -8.87 22.25
CA SER A 213 -11.51 -8.93 23.72
C SER A 213 -12.14 -7.68 24.35
N ILE A 214 -12.28 -6.58 23.60
CA ILE A 214 -12.93 -5.35 24.08
C ILE A 214 -14.45 -5.56 24.10
N PRO A 215 -15.14 -5.40 25.22
CA PRO A 215 -16.55 -5.83 25.36
C PRO A 215 -17.53 -5.23 24.37
N HIS A 216 -17.33 -3.96 23.98
CA HIS A 216 -18.21 -3.26 23.04
C HIS A 216 -17.85 -3.47 21.56
N VAL A 217 -16.72 -4.11 21.25
CA VAL A 217 -16.35 -4.48 19.87
C VAL A 217 -17.11 -5.73 19.44
N ASP A 218 -17.65 -5.70 18.24
CA ASP A 218 -18.24 -6.86 17.58
C ASP A 218 -17.15 -7.62 16.80
N PRO A 219 -16.76 -8.83 17.22
CA PRO A 219 -15.70 -9.60 16.56
C PRO A 219 -16.00 -9.94 15.08
N ALA A 220 -17.26 -9.95 14.67
CA ALA A 220 -17.65 -10.21 13.29
C ALA A 220 -17.52 -8.98 12.39
N ARG A 221 -17.18 -7.82 12.96
CA ARG A 221 -17.12 -6.52 12.29
C ARG A 221 -15.77 -5.86 12.45
N ILE A 222 -14.70 -6.65 12.32
CA ILE A 222 -13.32 -6.15 12.37
C ILE A 222 -12.80 -6.04 10.94
N GLY A 223 -12.42 -4.81 10.55
CA GLY A 223 -11.72 -4.53 9.30
C GLY A 223 -10.21 -4.40 9.51
N ILE A 224 -9.49 -4.32 8.41
CA ILE A 224 -8.06 -4.03 8.40
C ILE A 224 -7.73 -3.01 7.31
N MET A 225 -6.84 -2.06 7.59
CA MET A 225 -6.36 -1.14 6.56
C MET A 225 -4.93 -0.68 6.82
N GLY A 226 -4.28 -0.24 5.73
CA GLY A 226 -2.95 0.35 5.82
C GLY A 226 -2.45 0.93 4.51
N TRP A 227 -1.33 1.65 4.60
CA TRP A 227 -0.63 2.28 3.48
C TRP A 227 0.72 1.66 3.25
N SER A 228 1.15 1.60 1.98
CA SER A 228 2.50 1.15 1.65
C SER A 228 2.76 -0.24 2.22
N HIS A 229 3.76 -0.39 3.06
CA HIS A 229 4.02 -1.63 3.81
C HIS A 229 2.82 -2.06 4.66
N GLY A 230 2.08 -1.12 5.27
CA GLY A 230 0.84 -1.43 5.98
C GLY A 230 -0.26 -1.96 5.04
N GLY A 231 -0.35 -1.45 3.81
CA GLY A 231 -1.20 -2.00 2.75
C GLY A 231 -0.78 -3.40 2.31
N TYR A 232 0.51 -3.64 2.24
CA TYR A 232 1.10 -4.95 2.01
C TYR A 232 0.71 -5.98 3.07
N ILE A 233 0.89 -5.64 4.35
CA ILE A 233 0.48 -6.50 5.46
C ILE A 233 -1.03 -6.71 5.44
N THR A 234 -1.82 -5.68 5.10
CA THR A 234 -3.28 -5.80 4.93
C THR A 234 -3.63 -6.87 3.91
N LEU A 235 -3.05 -6.80 2.70
CA LEU A 235 -3.32 -7.80 1.64
C LEU A 235 -2.89 -9.20 2.07
N LEU A 236 -1.66 -9.37 2.60
CA LEU A 236 -1.20 -10.66 3.08
C LEU A 236 -2.09 -11.22 4.21
N SER A 237 -2.63 -10.35 5.08
CA SER A 237 -3.52 -10.77 6.15
C SER A 237 -4.83 -11.34 5.63
N ILE A 238 -5.49 -10.66 4.68
CA ILE A 238 -6.79 -11.11 4.12
C ILE A 238 -6.65 -12.20 3.04
N PHE A 239 -5.44 -12.47 2.57
CA PHE A 239 -5.13 -13.59 1.67
C PHE A 239 -4.73 -14.87 2.44
N ARG A 240 -4.67 -14.83 3.79
CA ARG A 240 -4.56 -16.05 4.59
C ARG A 240 -5.89 -16.83 4.53
N GLU A 241 -5.82 -18.17 4.53
CA GLU A 241 -7.02 -19.02 4.53
C GLU A 241 -7.91 -18.78 5.76
N LYS A 242 -7.27 -18.47 6.90
CA LYS A 242 -7.97 -18.20 8.16
C LYS A 242 -7.48 -16.85 8.72
N HIS A 243 -8.39 -15.90 8.75
CA HIS A 243 -8.18 -14.58 9.32
C HIS A 243 -9.48 -14.02 9.92
N PRO A 244 -9.40 -13.07 10.88
CA PRO A 244 -10.58 -12.55 11.58
C PRO A 244 -11.26 -11.36 10.87
N PHE A 245 -10.76 -10.92 9.72
CA PHE A 245 -11.18 -9.67 9.08
C PHE A 245 -12.41 -9.87 8.20
N ALA A 246 -13.38 -8.95 8.31
CA ALA A 246 -14.59 -8.93 7.49
C ALA A 246 -14.38 -8.12 6.18
N ALA A 247 -13.41 -7.20 6.13
CA ALA A 247 -13.06 -6.40 4.96
C ALA A 247 -11.63 -5.83 5.10
N GLY A 248 -10.99 -5.49 3.99
CA GLY A 248 -9.67 -4.86 4.00
C GLY A 248 -9.54 -3.68 3.03
N ALA A 249 -8.73 -2.67 3.38
CA ALA A 249 -8.38 -1.57 2.48
C ALA A 249 -6.86 -1.37 2.41
N ALA A 250 -6.29 -1.47 1.22
CA ALA A 250 -4.87 -1.32 0.97
C ALA A 250 -4.61 -0.12 0.07
N ILE A 251 -3.88 0.86 0.56
CA ILE A 251 -3.59 2.10 -0.14
C ILE A 251 -2.11 2.10 -0.54
N VAL A 252 -1.83 2.24 -1.84
CA VAL A 252 -0.49 2.19 -2.42
C VAL A 252 0.37 1.04 -1.87
N PRO A 253 -0.15 -0.21 -1.89
CA PRO A 253 0.46 -1.33 -1.21
C PRO A 253 1.69 -1.87 -1.94
N VAL A 254 2.68 -2.40 -1.22
CA VAL A 254 3.68 -3.28 -1.84
C VAL A 254 3.00 -4.60 -2.23
N THR A 255 3.27 -5.12 -3.44
CA THR A 255 2.49 -6.25 -3.97
C THR A 255 3.32 -7.36 -4.60
N ASN A 256 4.51 -7.04 -5.12
CA ASN A 256 5.39 -7.98 -5.82
C ASN A 256 6.85 -7.74 -5.45
N LEU A 257 7.37 -8.55 -4.54
CA LEU A 257 8.74 -8.38 -4.01
C LEU A 257 9.82 -8.65 -5.04
N ILE A 258 9.59 -9.55 -6.00
CA ILE A 258 10.55 -9.83 -7.07
C ILE A 258 10.70 -8.58 -7.95
N PHE A 259 9.58 -8.01 -8.37
CA PHE A 259 9.57 -6.77 -9.17
C PHE A 259 10.16 -5.59 -8.37
N ARG A 260 9.73 -5.43 -7.11
CA ARG A 260 10.20 -4.36 -6.23
C ARG A 260 11.72 -4.36 -6.07
N LEU A 261 12.31 -5.51 -5.78
CA LEU A 261 13.75 -5.62 -5.59
C LEU A 261 14.55 -5.40 -6.87
N SER A 262 13.96 -5.64 -8.04
CA SER A 262 14.61 -5.31 -9.32
C SER A 262 14.77 -3.80 -9.54
N LEU A 263 13.93 -2.98 -8.89
CA LEU A 263 13.95 -1.52 -8.99
C LEU A 263 14.65 -0.82 -7.82
N LYS A 264 14.71 -1.46 -6.66
CA LYS A 264 15.34 -0.87 -5.46
C LYS A 264 16.85 -1.05 -5.49
N GLY A 265 17.56 -0.05 -4.94
CA GLY A 265 19.01 -0.08 -4.89
C GLY A 265 19.61 -1.11 -3.93
N PRO A 266 20.94 -1.29 -3.97
CA PRO A 266 21.66 -2.32 -3.20
C PRO A 266 21.40 -2.30 -1.70
N SER A 267 21.26 -1.12 -1.10
CA SER A 267 20.97 -0.99 0.34
C SER A 267 19.64 -1.66 0.71
N TYR A 268 18.58 -1.40 -0.07
CA TYR A 268 17.27 -2.00 0.16
C TYR A 268 17.30 -3.53 -0.07
N GLN A 269 17.98 -3.97 -1.12
CA GLN A 269 18.16 -5.40 -1.41
C GLN A 269 18.90 -6.10 -0.26
N TRP A 270 19.94 -5.45 0.27
CA TRP A 270 20.72 -5.97 1.39
C TRP A 270 19.85 -6.08 2.67
N ASP A 271 19.15 -4.99 3.04
CA ASP A 271 18.30 -4.96 4.24
C ASP A 271 17.22 -6.05 4.18
N PHE A 272 16.71 -6.32 2.98
CA PHE A 272 15.74 -7.38 2.78
C PHE A 272 16.38 -8.78 2.86
N ALA A 273 17.42 -9.01 2.08
CA ALA A 273 18.05 -10.32 1.92
C ALA A 273 18.73 -10.83 3.20
N THR A 274 19.15 -9.94 4.11
CA THR A 274 19.84 -10.30 5.35
C THR A 274 18.91 -10.56 6.53
N GLN A 275 17.62 -10.33 6.39
CA GLN A 275 16.66 -10.63 7.45
C GLN A 275 16.71 -12.10 7.85
N LYS A 276 16.59 -12.37 9.15
CA LYS A 276 16.78 -13.68 9.78
C LYS A 276 16.06 -14.85 9.09
N ARG A 277 14.88 -14.60 8.51
CA ARG A 277 14.04 -15.64 7.89
C ARG A 277 14.01 -15.57 6.36
N ILE A 278 14.81 -14.70 5.75
CA ILE A 278 14.94 -14.59 4.29
C ILE A 278 16.29 -15.17 3.85
N GLN A 279 17.39 -14.55 4.25
CA GLN A 279 18.76 -15.06 4.05
C GLN A 279 19.07 -15.41 2.59
N GLY A 280 18.81 -14.49 1.67
CA GLY A 280 19.11 -14.63 0.26
C GLY A 280 18.25 -13.74 -0.64
N LEU A 281 18.63 -13.63 -1.89
CA LEU A 281 17.99 -12.82 -2.91
C LEU A 281 16.95 -13.59 -3.73
N PRO A 282 16.13 -12.91 -4.53
CA PRO A 282 15.06 -13.56 -5.30
C PRO A 282 15.53 -14.71 -6.21
N PHE A 283 16.71 -14.62 -6.78
CA PHE A 283 17.22 -15.68 -7.63
C PHE A 283 17.83 -16.88 -6.84
N GLU A 284 18.13 -16.66 -5.55
CA GLU A 284 18.65 -17.72 -4.64
C GLU A 284 17.51 -18.43 -3.93
N LYS A 285 16.44 -17.70 -3.58
CA LYS A 285 15.30 -18.20 -2.81
C LYS A 285 13.96 -17.70 -3.35
N PRO A 286 13.66 -17.95 -4.64
CA PRO A 286 12.46 -17.39 -5.30
C PRO A 286 11.15 -17.75 -4.59
N GLU A 287 11.08 -18.92 -3.95
CA GLU A 287 9.90 -19.39 -3.23
C GLU A 287 9.49 -18.47 -2.08
N ILE A 288 10.46 -17.93 -1.31
CA ILE A 288 10.16 -16.99 -0.21
C ILE A 288 9.59 -15.68 -0.76
N TYR A 289 10.14 -15.19 -1.86
CA TYR A 289 9.67 -13.95 -2.47
C TYR A 289 8.29 -14.10 -3.11
N ILE A 290 7.99 -15.25 -3.69
CA ILE A 290 6.66 -15.59 -4.20
C ILE A 290 5.67 -15.72 -3.04
N GLU A 291 6.02 -16.46 -2.00
CA GLU A 291 5.20 -16.65 -0.81
C GLU A 291 4.85 -15.32 -0.13
N ARG A 292 5.80 -14.38 -0.12
CA ARG A 292 5.65 -13.08 0.54
C ARG A 292 5.13 -11.96 -0.40
N SER A 293 4.73 -12.28 -1.62
CA SER A 293 4.16 -11.30 -2.56
C SER A 293 2.65 -11.47 -2.70
N PRO A 294 1.84 -10.48 -2.26
CA PRO A 294 0.39 -10.54 -2.37
C PRO A 294 -0.13 -10.90 -3.77
N LEU A 295 0.56 -10.43 -4.81
CA LEU A 295 0.18 -10.70 -6.21
C LEU A 295 -0.07 -12.17 -6.52
N TYR A 296 0.72 -13.06 -5.93
CA TYR A 296 0.61 -14.51 -6.19
C TYR A 296 -0.48 -15.20 -5.36
N HIS A 297 -1.17 -14.45 -4.49
CA HIS A 297 -2.18 -14.99 -3.56
C HIS A 297 -3.60 -14.44 -3.79
N VAL A 298 -3.83 -13.67 -4.84
CA VAL A 298 -5.13 -13.04 -5.17
C VAL A 298 -6.27 -14.05 -5.15
N ASP A 299 -6.03 -15.29 -5.60
CA ASP A 299 -7.06 -16.34 -5.63
C ASP A 299 -7.56 -16.74 -4.23
N LYS A 300 -6.79 -16.47 -3.18
CA LYS A 300 -7.16 -16.76 -1.78
C LYS A 300 -8.07 -15.71 -1.16
N LEU A 301 -8.35 -14.59 -1.83
CA LEU A 301 -9.24 -13.55 -1.33
C LEU A 301 -10.65 -14.07 -1.13
N GLN A 302 -11.20 -13.92 0.08
CA GLN A 302 -12.52 -14.39 0.50
C GLN A 302 -13.43 -13.27 1.04
N VAL A 303 -12.88 -12.08 1.28
CA VAL A 303 -13.60 -10.94 1.84
C VAL A 303 -13.46 -9.72 0.93
N PRO A 304 -14.35 -8.74 1.02
CA PRO A 304 -14.22 -7.50 0.25
C PRO A 304 -12.89 -6.80 0.50
N VAL A 305 -12.27 -6.31 -0.58
CA VAL A 305 -11.04 -5.50 -0.53
C VAL A 305 -11.18 -4.24 -1.36
N LEU A 306 -10.72 -3.12 -0.79
CA LEU A 306 -10.53 -1.84 -1.48
C LEU A 306 -9.04 -1.63 -1.73
N VAL A 307 -8.65 -1.31 -2.98
CA VAL A 307 -7.26 -0.99 -3.31
C VAL A 307 -7.19 0.35 -4.04
N HIS A 308 -6.46 1.30 -3.46
CA HIS A 308 -6.17 2.57 -4.08
C HIS A 308 -4.71 2.66 -4.48
N VAL A 309 -4.45 3.09 -5.71
CA VAL A 309 -3.11 3.26 -6.26
C VAL A 309 -2.98 4.59 -7.00
N SER A 310 -1.77 5.02 -7.27
CA SER A 310 -1.49 6.31 -7.87
C SER A 310 -0.43 6.19 -8.97
N THR A 311 -0.67 6.82 -10.12
CA THR A 311 0.22 6.69 -11.30
C THR A 311 1.58 7.36 -11.12
N ASN A 312 1.69 8.36 -10.25
CA ASN A 312 2.95 9.06 -9.93
C ASN A 312 3.59 8.57 -8.62
N ASP A 313 3.23 7.37 -8.16
CA ASP A 313 3.93 6.74 -7.06
C ASP A 313 5.29 6.22 -7.53
N THR A 314 6.35 6.73 -6.91
CA THR A 314 7.74 6.36 -7.18
C THR A 314 8.36 5.53 -6.06
N ASP A 315 7.67 5.37 -4.94
CA ASP A 315 8.13 4.52 -3.85
C ASP A 315 7.63 3.09 -3.98
N VAL A 316 6.31 2.89 -4.11
CA VAL A 316 5.76 1.68 -4.71
C VAL A 316 5.51 1.99 -6.19
N ASN A 317 6.31 1.41 -7.07
CA ASN A 317 6.21 1.72 -8.48
C ASN A 317 4.81 1.39 -9.02
N TYR A 318 4.19 2.31 -9.75
CA TYR A 318 2.83 2.12 -10.27
C TYR A 318 2.67 0.82 -11.08
N VAL A 319 3.71 0.39 -11.81
CA VAL A 319 3.66 -0.89 -12.56
C VAL A 319 3.56 -2.09 -11.62
N GLU A 320 4.15 -2.01 -10.41
CA GLU A 320 3.97 -3.02 -9.36
C GLU A 320 2.50 -3.06 -8.90
N ASP A 321 1.92 -1.90 -8.64
CA ASP A 321 0.53 -1.75 -8.22
C ASP A 321 -0.48 -2.12 -9.31
N GLN A 322 -0.18 -1.82 -10.56
CA GLN A 322 -1.04 -2.19 -11.69
C GLN A 322 -1.21 -3.71 -11.79
N GLN A 323 -0.15 -4.48 -11.52
CA GLN A 323 -0.22 -5.95 -11.57
C GLN A 323 -1.28 -6.50 -10.60
N ILE A 324 -1.34 -6.00 -9.36
CA ILE A 324 -2.33 -6.47 -8.38
C ILE A 324 -3.73 -5.97 -8.72
N VAL A 325 -3.87 -4.75 -9.22
CA VAL A 325 -5.16 -4.20 -9.67
C VAL A 325 -5.76 -5.04 -10.79
N ASP A 326 -4.96 -5.38 -11.79
CA ASP A 326 -5.39 -6.19 -12.93
C ASP A 326 -5.71 -7.64 -12.50
N ALA A 327 -4.91 -8.21 -11.61
CA ALA A 327 -5.16 -9.54 -11.06
C ALA A 327 -6.46 -9.58 -10.23
N LEU A 328 -6.71 -8.59 -9.40
CA LEU A 328 -7.93 -8.48 -8.61
C LEU A 328 -9.17 -8.31 -9.50
N ARG A 329 -9.12 -7.41 -10.47
CA ARG A 329 -10.22 -7.16 -11.41
C ARG A 329 -10.57 -8.38 -12.24
N SER A 330 -9.57 -9.15 -12.66
CA SER A 330 -9.78 -10.33 -13.49
C SER A 330 -10.23 -11.57 -12.71
N ARG A 331 -9.74 -11.75 -11.47
CA ARG A 331 -9.94 -12.99 -10.70
C ARG A 331 -10.96 -12.86 -9.58
N LYS A 332 -11.16 -11.66 -9.04
CA LYS A 332 -12.02 -11.40 -7.87
C LYS A 332 -12.91 -10.16 -8.07
N PRO A 333 -13.58 -9.99 -9.23
CA PRO A 333 -14.36 -8.80 -9.54
C PRO A 333 -15.47 -8.51 -8.53
N ASP A 334 -16.04 -9.54 -7.92
CA ASP A 334 -17.15 -9.40 -6.96
C ASP A 334 -16.68 -9.00 -5.54
N LEU A 335 -15.38 -9.13 -5.26
CA LEU A 335 -14.80 -8.83 -3.96
C LEU A 335 -13.87 -7.62 -3.98
N ALA A 336 -13.38 -7.23 -5.14
CA ALA A 336 -12.36 -6.19 -5.25
C ALA A 336 -12.91 -4.88 -5.81
N GLU A 337 -12.85 -3.83 -5.02
CA GLU A 337 -12.98 -2.45 -5.48
C GLU A 337 -11.59 -1.85 -5.66
N THR A 338 -11.30 -1.31 -6.84
CA THR A 338 -9.98 -0.71 -7.12
C THR A 338 -10.14 0.68 -7.72
N LYS A 339 -9.30 1.62 -7.29
CA LYS A 339 -9.24 2.97 -7.84
C LYS A 339 -7.81 3.39 -8.14
N THR A 340 -7.56 3.77 -9.38
CA THR A 340 -6.30 4.41 -9.80
C THR A 340 -6.50 5.92 -9.83
N TYR A 341 -5.66 6.65 -9.11
CA TYR A 341 -5.59 8.11 -9.13
C TYR A 341 -4.48 8.52 -10.09
N VAL A 342 -4.87 9.30 -11.11
CA VAL A 342 -3.94 9.75 -12.15
C VAL A 342 -3.27 11.04 -11.71
N ASP A 343 -1.96 10.99 -11.55
CA ASP A 343 -1.11 12.14 -11.18
C ASP A 343 -1.70 13.05 -10.09
N PRO A 344 -2.09 12.49 -8.92
CA PRO A 344 -2.72 13.30 -7.87
C PRO A 344 -1.81 14.43 -7.41
N ALA A 345 -2.44 15.58 -7.18
CA ALA A 345 -1.77 16.80 -6.73
C ALA A 345 -1.37 16.75 -5.23
N PRO A 346 -0.40 17.56 -4.84
CA PRO A 346 0.49 18.38 -5.66
C PRO A 346 1.57 17.56 -6.33
N TRP A 347 1.93 17.98 -7.53
CA TRP A 347 2.90 17.31 -8.37
C TRP A 347 4.30 17.34 -7.78
N GLY A 348 4.97 16.21 -7.79
CA GLY A 348 6.34 16.05 -7.36
C GLY A 348 6.70 14.57 -7.22
N PRO A 349 7.97 14.21 -7.27
CA PRO A 349 8.40 12.85 -7.03
C PRO A 349 7.94 12.39 -5.65
N SER A 350 7.38 11.21 -5.57
CA SER A 350 6.84 10.55 -4.36
C SER A 350 5.54 11.12 -3.78
N VAL A 351 4.93 12.14 -4.40
CA VAL A 351 3.65 12.68 -3.90
C VAL A 351 2.53 11.65 -4.04
N GLY A 352 2.55 10.87 -5.12
CA GLY A 352 1.60 9.79 -5.34
C GLY A 352 1.56 8.79 -4.21
N HIS A 353 2.69 8.51 -3.58
CA HIS A 353 2.76 7.59 -2.44
C HIS A 353 2.05 8.11 -1.18
N SER A 354 1.87 9.41 -1.06
CA SER A 354 1.24 10.03 0.13
C SER A 354 -0.07 10.76 -0.18
N PHE A 355 -0.60 10.64 -1.40
CA PHE A 355 -1.73 11.42 -1.89
C PHE A 355 -2.96 11.40 -0.96
N SER A 356 -3.21 10.28 -0.29
CA SER A 356 -4.39 10.07 0.56
C SER A 356 -4.16 10.38 2.05
N ARG A 357 -2.93 10.70 2.48
CA ARG A 357 -2.60 10.90 3.91
C ARG A 357 -1.83 12.19 4.20
N ARG A 358 -2.09 13.23 3.41
CA ARG A 358 -1.36 14.50 3.53
C ARG A 358 -1.93 15.35 4.66
N VAL A 359 -1.04 15.74 5.54
CA VAL A 359 -1.32 16.55 6.72
C VAL A 359 -0.21 17.60 6.87
N ASP A 360 -0.58 18.82 7.22
CA ASP A 360 0.40 19.79 7.66
C ASP A 360 1.01 19.33 9.00
N PRO A 361 2.31 19.08 9.08
CA PRO A 361 2.91 18.48 10.28
C PRO A 361 2.91 19.39 11.51
N LYS A 362 2.73 20.71 11.32
CA LYS A 362 2.70 21.69 12.40
C LYS A 362 1.31 21.86 12.99
N THR A 363 0.30 21.96 12.11
CA THR A 363 -1.08 22.21 12.50
C THR A 363 -1.91 20.95 12.65
N LEU A 364 -1.45 19.83 12.12
CA LEU A 364 -2.17 18.56 11.96
C LEU A 364 -3.47 18.70 11.15
N GLN A 365 -3.58 19.76 10.34
CA GLN A 365 -4.71 19.91 9.43
C GLN A 365 -4.48 19.06 8.17
N ARG A 366 -5.53 18.40 7.71
CA ARG A 366 -5.50 17.66 6.46
C ARG A 366 -5.30 18.63 5.30
N VAL A 367 -4.42 18.25 4.37
CA VAL A 367 -4.26 18.96 3.09
C VAL A 367 -5.17 18.29 2.07
N ASP A 368 -6.45 18.59 2.18
CA ASP A 368 -7.48 17.92 1.38
C ASP A 368 -7.43 18.33 -0.09
N SER A 369 -6.73 17.52 -0.91
CA SER A 369 -6.89 17.55 -2.36
C SER A 369 -8.18 16.79 -2.76
N PRO A 370 -8.72 17.02 -3.96
CA PRO A 370 -9.86 16.26 -4.46
C PRO A 370 -9.65 14.74 -4.39
N GLU A 371 -8.43 14.29 -4.70
CA GLU A 371 -8.07 12.87 -4.68
C GLU A 371 -8.01 12.31 -3.26
N GLN A 372 -7.49 13.09 -2.29
CA GLN A 372 -7.47 12.70 -0.88
C GLN A 372 -8.90 12.60 -0.34
N ILE A 373 -9.76 13.57 -0.66
CA ILE A 373 -11.17 13.56 -0.26
C ILE A 373 -11.89 12.35 -0.87
N ASP A 374 -11.74 12.10 -2.18
CA ASP A 374 -12.36 10.95 -2.85
C ASP A 374 -11.87 9.62 -2.27
N SER A 375 -10.56 9.50 -2.02
CA SER A 375 -9.97 8.29 -1.43
C SER A 375 -10.57 7.97 -0.06
N TRP A 376 -10.74 8.98 0.80
CA TRP A 376 -11.33 8.79 2.13
C TRP A 376 -12.83 8.53 2.07
N ASN A 377 -13.58 9.23 1.23
CA ASN A 377 -15.00 8.99 1.06
C ASN A 377 -15.26 7.55 0.61
N ARG A 378 -14.45 7.03 -0.34
CA ARG A 378 -14.53 5.62 -0.76
C ARG A 378 -14.18 4.68 0.36
N THR A 379 -13.11 4.96 1.10
CA THR A 379 -12.66 4.13 2.23
C THR A 379 -13.74 4.04 3.30
N TRP A 380 -14.37 5.16 3.67
CA TRP A 380 -15.44 5.16 4.67
C TRP A 380 -16.71 4.47 4.16
N THR A 381 -17.14 4.77 2.93
CA THR A 381 -18.29 4.10 2.31
C THR A 381 -18.09 2.58 2.25
N PHE A 382 -16.88 2.15 1.85
CA PHE A 382 -16.52 0.75 1.80
C PHE A 382 -16.62 0.07 3.17
N PHE A 383 -16.05 0.65 4.22
CA PHE A 383 -16.11 0.05 5.55
C PHE A 383 -17.50 0.16 6.17
N GLU A 384 -18.23 1.27 6.02
CA GLU A 384 -19.62 1.41 6.48
C GLU A 384 -20.52 0.34 5.87
N TRP A 385 -20.33 0.03 4.60
CA TRP A 385 -21.08 -1.03 3.93
C TRP A 385 -20.70 -2.43 4.41
N ASN A 386 -19.42 -2.74 4.47
CA ASN A 386 -18.93 -4.10 4.73
C ASN A 386 -18.86 -4.45 6.23
N LEU A 387 -18.76 -3.45 7.12
CA LEU A 387 -18.77 -3.61 8.57
C LEU A 387 -20.10 -3.22 9.22
N ARG A 388 -21.17 -3.03 8.44
CA ARG A 388 -22.51 -2.72 8.99
C ARG A 388 -23.02 -3.89 9.83
N LYS A 389 -23.83 -3.56 10.84
CA LYS A 389 -24.56 -4.58 11.58
C LYS A 389 -25.58 -5.24 10.64
N ARG A 390 -25.51 -6.54 10.50
CA ARG A 390 -26.45 -7.34 9.72
C ARG A 390 -27.65 -7.73 10.56
#